data_6b8780a03725a17e624236943a1edf9b
#
_entry.id   6b8780a03725a17e624236943a1edf9b
#
_cell.length_a   1.000
_cell.length_b   1.000
_cell.length_c   1.000
_cell.angle_alpha   90.00
_cell.angle_beta   90.00
_cell.angle_gamma   90.00
#
_symmetry.space_group_name_H-M   'P 1'
#
loop_
_entity.id
_entity.type
_entity.pdbx_description
1 polymer ?
#
loop_
_entity_poly.entity_id
_entity_poly.type
_entity_poly.pdbx_seq_one_letter_code
_entity_poly.pdbx_strand_id
1 'polypeptide(L)'
;KARRAILRSPIARMGYGGYLSLAAKFPKFVDAVEHISDEFRDIHDRTDGEAARGVLNVAILNCWGKMRSWMAYTVAHALPNKQTYSYYGILESLSGMRVNVRFISFDDVLEHGVADDIDVIVTGGPVDTAFSGGSVWAEEPRLAATLRAWVHGGGALIGVGQPSAQQFQGRFFQLADVLGVDEERHQTLSVDKYFPAVTPEHFITADVHLGEGVLQGFLDAGYRKPLSGCGGGQAIGELGGIDFGEPIANTFPVNEDVTLLRADGGQVQLAVNEYGKGRGVYVSGLPYSAANARLLERILFWASHNEDKYTAYSSTNPECEVAVFPDAGQYCVINNTDRPQSTDVALPDGSIEHFDLDQSAIAWRNL
;
A
#
# COMPACT_ATOMS: atom_id res chain seq x y z
N LYS A 1 0.46 -13.41 7.65
CA LYS A 1 0.73 -13.48 6.17
C LYS A 1 0.05 -14.68 5.52
N ALA A 2 0.25 -15.90 6.02
CA ALA A 2 -0.33 -17.12 5.44
C ALA A 2 -1.87 -17.06 5.40
N ARG A 3 -2.52 -16.59 6.47
CA ARG A 3 -3.97 -16.39 6.53
C ARG A 3 -4.48 -15.40 5.47
N ARG A 4 -3.80 -14.26 5.30
CA ARG A 4 -4.13 -13.31 4.22
C ARG A 4 -4.00 -13.96 2.85
N ALA A 5 -2.99 -14.80 2.65
CA ALA A 5 -2.80 -15.46 1.37
C ALA A 5 -3.96 -16.39 1.01
N ILE A 6 -4.43 -17.22 1.96
CA ILE A 6 -5.54 -18.16 1.69
C ILE A 6 -6.89 -17.45 1.56
N LEU A 7 -7.11 -16.34 2.28
CA LEU A 7 -8.33 -15.54 2.15
C LEU A 7 -8.41 -14.73 0.87
N ARG A 8 -7.27 -14.33 0.30
CA ARG A 8 -7.20 -13.39 -0.84
C ARG A 8 -6.79 -14.03 -2.16
N SER A 9 -6.45 -15.31 -2.15
CA SER A 9 -6.01 -16.02 -3.36
C SER A 9 -6.51 -17.46 -3.38
N PRO A 10 -6.85 -18.02 -4.53
CA PRO A 10 -7.32 -19.41 -4.64
C PRO A 10 -6.13 -20.37 -4.48
N ILE A 11 -5.62 -20.50 -3.25
CA ILE A 11 -4.47 -21.35 -2.94
C ILE A 11 -4.95 -22.78 -2.62
N ALA A 12 -4.62 -23.72 -3.50
CA ALA A 12 -4.98 -25.12 -3.32
C ALA A 12 -4.02 -25.88 -2.38
N ARG A 13 -2.84 -25.36 -2.09
CA ARG A 13 -1.85 -26.03 -1.24
C ARG A 13 -0.98 -25.01 -0.51
N MET A 14 -0.82 -25.20 0.78
CA MET A 14 0.11 -24.45 1.63
C MET A 14 0.92 -25.44 2.48
N GLY A 15 2.20 -25.18 2.67
CA GLY A 15 3.08 -26.07 3.41
C GLY A 15 4.15 -25.33 4.21
N TYR A 16 4.65 -25.98 5.24
CA TYR A 16 5.82 -25.54 5.97
C TYR A 16 7.10 -25.76 5.13
N GLY A 17 7.84 -24.70 4.92
CA GLY A 17 9.09 -24.69 4.15
C GLY A 17 10.32 -24.69 5.05
N GLY A 18 10.62 -25.81 5.71
CA GLY A 18 11.79 -25.91 6.59
C GLY A 18 12.26 -27.35 6.73
N TYR A 19 13.29 -27.56 7.57
CA TYR A 19 13.81 -28.90 7.88
C TYR A 19 12.87 -29.63 8.84
N LEU A 20 12.09 -30.58 8.35
CA LEU A 20 11.16 -31.37 9.16
C LEU A 20 11.84 -32.09 10.35
N SER A 21 13.07 -32.58 10.15
CA SER A 21 13.86 -33.20 11.20
C SER A 21 14.24 -32.25 12.35
N LEU A 22 14.30 -30.96 12.06
CA LEU A 22 14.50 -29.94 13.09
C LEU A 22 13.18 -29.59 13.76
N ALA A 23 12.12 -29.36 12.99
CA ALA A 23 10.79 -29.02 13.47
C ALA A 23 10.24 -30.08 14.42
N ALA A 24 10.43 -31.36 14.11
CA ALA A 24 9.98 -32.49 14.92
C ALA A 24 10.57 -32.52 16.33
N LYS A 25 11.66 -31.79 16.60
CA LYS A 25 12.24 -31.66 17.95
C LYS A 25 11.52 -30.63 18.84
N PHE A 26 10.55 -29.92 18.31
CA PHE A 26 9.81 -28.87 18.99
C PHE A 26 8.29 -29.15 18.93
N PRO A 27 7.76 -30.00 19.86
CA PRO A 27 6.34 -30.38 19.84
C PRO A 27 5.38 -29.21 19.75
N LYS A 28 5.59 -28.17 20.56
CA LYS A 28 4.73 -26.96 20.52
C LYS A 28 4.70 -26.25 19.14
N PHE A 29 5.79 -26.35 18.37
CA PHE A 29 5.81 -25.83 17.02
C PHE A 29 5.00 -26.72 16.07
N VAL A 30 5.08 -28.02 16.22
CA VAL A 30 4.28 -29.00 15.46
C VAL A 30 2.79 -28.80 15.74
N ASP A 31 2.41 -28.65 17.00
CA ASP A 31 1.04 -28.40 17.46
C ASP A 31 0.51 -27.07 16.82
N ALA A 32 1.35 -26.03 16.79
CA ALA A 32 0.97 -24.75 16.16
C ALA A 32 0.78 -24.89 14.64
N VAL A 33 1.61 -25.67 13.94
CA VAL A 33 1.46 -25.95 12.51
C VAL A 33 0.17 -26.73 12.23
N GLU A 34 -0.15 -27.72 13.08
CA GLU A 34 -1.40 -28.49 12.98
C GLU A 34 -2.61 -27.57 13.14
N HIS A 35 -2.65 -26.75 14.18
CA HIS A 35 -3.72 -25.80 14.43
C HIS A 35 -3.93 -24.83 13.26
N ILE A 36 -2.83 -24.26 12.72
CA ILE A 36 -2.91 -23.38 11.54
C ILE A 36 -3.42 -24.14 10.30
N SER A 37 -3.03 -25.39 10.15
CA SER A 37 -3.49 -26.22 9.03
C SER A 37 -4.99 -26.52 9.12
N ASP A 38 -5.51 -26.72 10.32
CA ASP A 38 -6.95 -26.93 10.55
C ASP A 38 -7.74 -25.64 10.31
N GLU A 39 -7.23 -24.50 10.75
CA GLU A 39 -7.81 -23.19 10.41
C GLU A 39 -7.89 -22.97 8.90
N PHE A 40 -6.84 -23.32 8.16
CA PHE A 40 -6.83 -23.16 6.71
C PHE A 40 -7.82 -24.09 5.99
N ARG A 41 -8.05 -25.30 6.52
CA ARG A 41 -9.11 -26.18 6.02
C ARG A 41 -10.49 -25.59 6.30
N ASP A 42 -10.74 -25.09 7.51
CA ASP A 42 -12.01 -24.42 7.86
C ASP A 42 -12.28 -23.22 6.97
N ILE A 43 -11.28 -22.38 6.70
CA ILE A 43 -11.41 -21.25 5.76
C ILE A 43 -11.78 -21.76 4.36
N HIS A 44 -11.05 -22.75 3.84
CA HIS A 44 -11.31 -23.30 2.51
C HIS A 44 -12.73 -23.90 2.39
N ASP A 45 -13.13 -24.66 3.41
CA ASP A 45 -14.44 -25.33 3.42
C ASP A 45 -15.59 -24.30 3.50
N ARG A 46 -15.41 -23.20 4.23
CA ARG A 46 -16.40 -22.10 4.30
C ARG A 46 -16.52 -21.30 3.03
N THR A 47 -15.42 -21.14 2.31
CA THR A 47 -15.35 -20.28 1.12
C THR A 47 -15.44 -21.07 -0.19
N ASP A 48 -15.48 -22.40 -0.12
CA ASP A 48 -15.33 -23.30 -1.29
C ASP A 48 -14.08 -22.96 -2.13
N GLY A 49 -13.02 -22.50 -1.45
CA GLY A 49 -11.78 -22.04 -2.09
C GLY A 49 -11.90 -20.70 -2.84
N GLU A 50 -13.02 -19.99 -2.69
CA GLU A 50 -13.18 -18.64 -3.25
C GLU A 50 -12.19 -17.66 -2.59
N ALA A 51 -11.63 -16.74 -3.39
CA ALA A 51 -10.89 -15.60 -2.87
C ALA A 51 -11.84 -14.47 -2.45
N ALA A 52 -11.49 -13.77 -1.37
CA ALA A 52 -12.28 -12.60 -0.94
C ALA A 52 -12.41 -11.58 -2.08
N ARG A 53 -13.63 -11.09 -2.30
CA ARG A 53 -13.94 -10.12 -3.35
C ARG A 53 -13.54 -8.71 -2.90
N GLY A 54 -12.74 -8.04 -3.72
CA GLY A 54 -12.39 -6.64 -3.55
C GLY A 54 -13.46 -5.71 -4.09
N VAL A 55 -13.51 -4.51 -3.53
CA VAL A 55 -14.38 -3.40 -4.00
C VAL A 55 -13.76 -2.66 -5.17
N LEU A 56 -12.42 -2.54 -5.19
CA LEU A 56 -11.63 -1.85 -6.20
C LEU A 56 -10.64 -2.81 -6.86
N ASN A 57 -10.32 -2.56 -8.13
CA ASN A 57 -9.25 -3.23 -8.85
C ASN A 57 -8.00 -2.35 -8.88
N VAL A 58 -6.98 -2.74 -8.14
CA VAL A 58 -5.73 -2.00 -7.97
C VAL A 58 -4.62 -2.69 -8.76
N ALA A 59 -3.93 -1.94 -9.60
CA ALA A 59 -2.75 -2.41 -10.31
C ALA A 59 -1.48 -1.83 -9.71
N ILE A 60 -0.47 -2.67 -9.50
CA ILE A 60 0.88 -2.25 -9.11
C ILE A 60 1.73 -2.21 -10.38
N LEU A 61 2.23 -1.02 -10.69
CA LEU A 61 3.01 -0.78 -11.90
C LEU A 61 4.51 -0.97 -11.62
N ASN A 62 5.14 -1.86 -12.37
CA ASN A 62 6.54 -2.22 -12.23
C ASN A 62 7.28 -2.30 -13.56
N CYS A 63 8.59 -2.10 -13.51
CA CYS A 63 9.52 -2.35 -14.60
C CYS A 63 10.16 -3.75 -14.47
N TRP A 64 9.40 -4.81 -14.71
CA TRP A 64 9.80 -6.19 -14.44
C TRP A 64 11.16 -6.59 -15.04
N GLY A 65 11.44 -6.26 -16.29
CA GLY A 65 12.68 -6.63 -16.96
C GLY A 65 13.93 -6.01 -16.34
N LYS A 66 13.81 -4.84 -15.74
CA LYS A 66 14.90 -4.09 -15.10
C LYS A 66 15.12 -4.49 -13.64
N MET A 67 14.20 -5.20 -13.02
CA MET A 67 14.32 -5.65 -11.63
C MET A 67 15.31 -6.78 -11.43
N ARG A 68 15.62 -7.52 -12.47
CA ARG A 68 16.39 -8.76 -12.36
C ARG A 68 17.76 -8.59 -11.70
N SER A 69 18.52 -7.59 -12.12
CA SER A 69 19.85 -7.34 -11.56
C SER A 69 19.81 -6.95 -10.11
N TRP A 70 18.83 -6.12 -9.74
CA TRP A 70 18.63 -5.69 -8.37
C TRP A 70 18.22 -6.85 -7.44
N MET A 71 17.28 -7.69 -7.87
CA MET A 71 16.84 -8.85 -7.09
C MET A 71 17.95 -9.86 -6.85
N ALA A 72 18.90 -9.99 -7.76
CA ALA A 72 20.02 -10.90 -7.57
C ALA A 72 20.90 -10.56 -6.36
N TYR A 73 20.97 -9.30 -5.95
CA TYR A 73 21.74 -8.86 -4.78
C TYR A 73 20.96 -8.94 -3.47
N THR A 74 19.65 -9.09 -3.49
CA THR A 74 18.83 -9.19 -2.29
C THR A 74 18.50 -10.62 -1.90
N VAL A 75 18.72 -11.56 -2.80
CA VAL A 75 18.50 -12.98 -2.54
C VAL A 75 19.52 -13.51 -1.54
N ALA A 76 19.14 -14.40 -0.72
CA ALA A 76 19.90 -15.25 0.17
C ALA A 76 20.28 -14.69 1.54
N HIS A 77 20.56 -13.44 1.77
CA HIS A 77 20.97 -12.97 3.11
C HIS A 77 20.50 -11.55 3.44
N ALA A 78 19.47 -11.08 2.73
CA ALA A 78 18.94 -9.72 2.94
C ALA A 78 20.09 -8.68 2.98
N LEU A 79 21.05 -8.83 2.08
CA LEU A 79 22.16 -7.88 1.99
C LEU A 79 21.61 -6.49 1.78
N PRO A 80 22.11 -5.50 2.51
CA PRO A 80 21.54 -4.15 2.54
C PRO A 80 21.84 -3.42 1.24
N ASN A 81 21.01 -3.64 0.25
CA ASN A 81 20.90 -2.72 -0.87
C ASN A 81 19.91 -1.61 -0.52
N LYS A 82 19.64 -0.71 -1.44
CA LYS A 82 18.60 0.30 -1.24
C LYS A 82 17.35 -0.37 -0.73
N GLN A 83 16.94 0.02 0.46
CA GLN A 83 15.79 -0.59 1.07
C GLN A 83 14.52 -0.06 0.41
N THR A 84 13.59 -0.97 0.17
CA THR A 84 12.34 -0.68 -0.54
C THR A 84 11.16 -0.73 0.44
N TYR A 85 11.35 -0.10 1.60
CA TYR A 85 10.35 -0.13 2.68
C TYR A 85 8.94 0.24 2.22
N SER A 86 8.82 1.33 1.48
CA SER A 86 7.53 1.79 0.99
C SER A 86 6.92 0.82 -0.02
N TYR A 87 7.74 0.22 -0.89
CA TYR A 87 7.22 -0.77 -1.83
C TYR A 87 6.66 -2.01 -1.11
N TYR A 88 7.39 -2.56 -0.15
CA TYR A 88 6.90 -3.67 0.66
C TYR A 88 5.73 -3.25 1.55
N GLY A 89 5.74 -2.02 2.05
CA GLY A 89 4.63 -1.45 2.81
C GLY A 89 3.34 -1.39 2.01
N ILE A 90 3.41 -0.98 0.74
CA ILE A 90 2.27 -1.01 -0.19
C ILE A 90 1.74 -2.44 -0.34
N LEU A 91 2.62 -3.41 -0.66
CA LEU A 91 2.23 -4.81 -0.86
C LEU A 91 1.58 -5.42 0.39
N GLU A 92 2.19 -5.20 1.54
CA GLU A 92 1.69 -5.71 2.81
C GLU A 92 0.33 -5.08 3.17
N SER A 93 0.17 -3.78 2.96
CA SER A 93 -1.09 -3.06 3.20
C SER A 93 -2.20 -3.57 2.28
N LEU A 94 -1.95 -3.64 0.97
CA LEU A 94 -2.93 -4.12 0.00
C LEU A 94 -3.38 -5.55 0.27
N SER A 95 -2.50 -6.40 0.81
CA SER A 95 -2.82 -7.80 1.12
C SER A 95 -3.90 -7.97 2.19
N GLY A 96 -4.15 -6.98 3.02
CA GLY A 96 -5.19 -6.97 4.06
C GLY A 96 -6.47 -6.21 3.68
N MET A 97 -6.48 -5.49 2.55
CA MET A 97 -7.57 -4.61 2.15
C MET A 97 -8.64 -5.31 1.31
N ARG A 98 -9.78 -4.64 1.18
CA ARG A 98 -10.91 -5.06 0.33
C ARG A 98 -10.70 -4.68 -1.13
N VAL A 99 -9.56 -5.06 -1.70
CA VAL A 99 -9.19 -4.74 -3.08
C VAL A 99 -8.72 -5.99 -3.83
N ASN A 100 -8.97 -6.03 -5.12
CA ASN A 100 -8.37 -7.00 -6.02
C ASN A 100 -7.04 -6.42 -6.51
N VAL A 101 -5.95 -7.15 -6.33
CA VAL A 101 -4.60 -6.68 -6.67
C VAL A 101 -4.05 -7.46 -7.85
N ARG A 102 -3.51 -6.75 -8.83
CA ARG A 102 -2.70 -7.34 -9.89
C ARG A 102 -1.44 -6.54 -10.15
N PHE A 103 -0.48 -7.17 -10.77
CA PHE A 103 0.73 -6.50 -11.22
C PHE A 103 0.64 -6.27 -12.73
N ILE A 104 1.07 -5.09 -13.16
CA ILE A 104 1.23 -4.73 -14.56
C ILE A 104 2.65 -4.23 -14.80
N SER A 105 3.20 -4.53 -15.97
CA SER A 105 4.52 -4.04 -16.35
C SER A 105 4.44 -2.74 -17.16
N PHE A 106 5.56 -2.07 -17.30
CA PHE A 106 5.68 -0.96 -18.24
C PHE A 106 5.44 -1.39 -19.68
N ASP A 107 5.87 -2.59 -20.02
CA ASP A 107 5.68 -3.16 -21.35
C ASP A 107 4.19 -3.43 -21.61
N ASP A 108 3.43 -3.94 -20.64
CA ASP A 108 1.97 -4.11 -20.77
C ASP A 108 1.29 -2.78 -21.09
N VAL A 109 1.66 -1.70 -20.38
CA VAL A 109 1.10 -0.37 -20.61
C VAL A 109 1.48 0.19 -21.99
N LEU A 110 2.71 -0.06 -22.44
CA LEU A 110 3.19 0.39 -23.75
C LEU A 110 2.53 -0.35 -24.91
N GLU A 111 2.24 -1.63 -24.76
CA GLU A 111 1.68 -2.49 -25.79
C GLU A 111 0.13 -2.43 -25.83
N HIS A 112 -0.51 -2.37 -24.68
CA HIS A 112 -1.96 -2.55 -24.55
C HIS A 112 -2.69 -1.36 -23.92
N GLY A 113 -1.95 -0.37 -23.38
CA GLY A 113 -2.55 0.67 -22.56
C GLY A 113 -2.90 0.17 -21.17
N VAL A 114 -3.74 0.92 -20.46
CA VAL A 114 -4.29 0.52 -19.15
C VAL A 114 -5.64 -0.15 -19.39
N ALA A 115 -5.84 -1.33 -18.82
CA ALA A 115 -7.09 -2.07 -18.98
C ALA A 115 -8.27 -1.34 -18.31
N ASP A 116 -9.45 -1.40 -18.93
CA ASP A 116 -10.65 -0.63 -18.53
C ASP A 116 -11.17 -1.00 -17.14
N ASP A 117 -10.83 -2.19 -16.64
CA ASP A 117 -11.25 -2.67 -15.32
C ASP A 117 -10.29 -2.27 -14.19
N ILE A 118 -9.24 -1.50 -14.46
CA ILE A 118 -8.34 -0.95 -13.43
C ILE A 118 -8.93 0.36 -12.91
N ASP A 119 -9.19 0.42 -11.61
CA ASP A 119 -9.64 1.65 -10.94
C ASP A 119 -8.45 2.54 -10.54
N VAL A 120 -7.38 1.92 -10.03
CA VAL A 120 -6.21 2.64 -9.49
C VAL A 120 -4.91 1.98 -9.90
N ILE A 121 -3.93 2.78 -10.32
CA ILE A 121 -2.53 2.36 -10.46
C ILE A 121 -1.73 2.90 -9.27
N VAL A 122 -0.96 2.01 -8.63
CA VAL A 122 0.03 2.38 -7.60
C VAL A 122 1.42 2.16 -8.17
N THR A 123 2.27 3.19 -8.10
CA THR A 123 3.67 3.12 -8.50
C THR A 123 4.54 3.68 -7.38
N GLY A 124 5.70 3.10 -7.14
CA GLY A 124 6.52 3.57 -6.04
C GLY A 124 7.88 2.91 -6.00
N GLY A 125 8.69 3.42 -5.12
CA GLY A 125 10.03 2.92 -4.87
C GLY A 125 11.09 4.03 -4.89
N PRO A 126 12.30 3.71 -4.41
CA PRO A 126 13.41 4.65 -4.45
C PRO A 126 13.89 4.88 -5.89
N VAL A 127 14.42 6.07 -6.13
CA VAL A 127 15.11 6.39 -7.39
C VAL A 127 16.24 5.39 -7.69
N ASP A 128 16.55 5.22 -8.94
CA ASP A 128 17.58 4.29 -9.45
C ASP A 128 17.33 2.82 -9.10
N THR A 129 16.07 2.47 -8.87
CA THR A 129 15.61 1.09 -8.73
C THR A 129 14.62 0.72 -9.82
N ALA A 130 14.46 -0.57 -10.07
CA ALA A 130 13.46 -1.07 -11.02
C ALA A 130 12.01 -0.80 -10.57
N PHE A 131 11.80 -0.51 -9.31
CA PHE A 131 10.46 -0.14 -8.79
C PHE A 131 10.03 1.25 -9.26
N SER A 132 10.95 2.22 -9.30
CA SER A 132 10.67 3.56 -9.83
C SER A 132 10.76 3.64 -11.35
N GLY A 133 11.39 2.65 -12.01
CA GLY A 133 11.52 2.55 -13.46
C GLY A 133 12.79 3.16 -14.06
N GLY A 134 13.46 4.07 -13.37
CA GLY A 134 14.75 4.65 -13.80
C GLY A 134 14.72 5.24 -15.22
N SER A 135 15.74 4.94 -16.03
CA SER A 135 15.92 5.49 -17.37
C SER A 135 14.77 5.19 -18.36
N VAL A 136 13.97 4.18 -18.10
CA VAL A 136 12.84 3.82 -18.99
C VAL A 136 11.88 4.98 -19.19
N TRP A 137 11.69 5.84 -18.19
CA TRP A 137 10.86 7.03 -18.31
C TRP A 137 11.34 8.04 -19.35
N ALA A 138 12.65 8.10 -19.60
CA ALA A 138 13.26 8.94 -20.64
C ALA A 138 13.39 8.21 -21.99
N GLU A 139 13.66 6.92 -21.96
CA GLU A 139 13.80 6.08 -23.15
C GLU A 139 12.45 5.84 -23.85
N GLU A 140 11.36 5.73 -23.05
CA GLU A 140 10.00 5.45 -23.52
C GLU A 140 8.99 6.52 -23.05
N PRO A 141 9.05 7.73 -23.62
CA PRO A 141 8.16 8.84 -23.21
C PRO A 141 6.68 8.54 -23.45
N ARG A 142 6.35 7.58 -24.31
CA ARG A 142 4.97 7.09 -24.52
C ARG A 142 4.36 6.52 -23.27
N LEU A 143 5.17 5.91 -22.38
CA LEU A 143 4.69 5.38 -21.09
C LEU A 143 4.02 6.47 -20.26
N ALA A 144 4.74 7.60 -20.05
CA ALA A 144 4.20 8.74 -19.33
C ALA A 144 2.97 9.36 -20.05
N ALA A 145 3.00 9.43 -21.38
CA ALA A 145 1.87 9.95 -22.16
C ALA A 145 0.62 9.06 -22.02
N THR A 146 0.76 7.74 -22.08
CA THR A 146 -0.34 6.79 -21.90
C THR A 146 -0.97 6.90 -20.52
N LEU A 147 -0.13 6.93 -19.46
CA LEU A 147 -0.62 7.08 -18.10
C LEU A 147 -1.33 8.43 -17.86
N ARG A 148 -0.77 9.53 -18.39
CA ARG A 148 -1.45 10.85 -18.36
C ARG A 148 -2.81 10.81 -19.02
N ALA A 149 -2.89 10.25 -20.23
CA ALA A 149 -4.14 10.16 -20.96
C ALA A 149 -5.19 9.34 -20.19
N TRP A 150 -4.76 8.24 -19.58
CA TRP A 150 -5.63 7.40 -18.77
C TRP A 150 -6.13 8.12 -17.52
N VAL A 151 -5.26 8.79 -16.75
CA VAL A 151 -5.70 9.58 -15.59
C VAL A 151 -6.59 10.73 -16.02
N HIS A 152 -6.22 11.46 -17.09
CA HIS A 152 -7.05 12.56 -17.60
C HIS A 152 -8.46 12.09 -17.99
N GLY A 153 -8.59 10.84 -18.44
CA GLY A 153 -9.86 10.20 -18.78
C GLY A 153 -10.73 9.79 -17.58
N GLY A 154 -10.17 9.78 -16.36
CA GLY A 154 -10.88 9.40 -15.13
C GLY A 154 -10.18 8.34 -14.28
N GLY A 155 -9.00 7.86 -14.69
CA GLY A 155 -8.21 6.93 -13.92
C GLY A 155 -7.57 7.56 -12.68
N ALA A 156 -7.01 6.74 -11.80
CA ALA A 156 -6.37 7.17 -10.56
C ALA A 156 -4.92 6.70 -10.47
N LEU A 157 -4.00 7.62 -10.16
CA LEU A 157 -2.58 7.30 -9.99
C LEU A 157 -2.09 7.67 -8.59
N ILE A 158 -1.48 6.70 -7.91
CA ILE A 158 -0.83 6.91 -6.60
C ILE A 158 0.67 6.72 -6.78
N GLY A 159 1.44 7.76 -6.45
CA GLY A 159 2.88 7.75 -6.45
C GLY A 159 3.45 7.74 -5.04
N VAL A 160 4.33 6.78 -4.72
CA VAL A 160 4.92 6.65 -3.38
C VAL A 160 6.43 6.68 -3.46
N GLY A 161 7.05 7.50 -2.63
CA GLY A 161 8.50 7.67 -2.58
C GLY A 161 9.01 8.55 -3.71
N GLN A 162 9.73 7.99 -4.64
CA GLN A 162 10.25 8.67 -5.84
C GLN A 162 9.67 8.03 -7.11
N PRO A 163 8.35 8.16 -7.32
CA PRO A 163 7.66 7.54 -8.46
C PRO A 163 8.07 8.22 -9.76
N SER A 164 8.20 7.44 -10.83
CA SER A 164 8.60 7.94 -12.16
C SER A 164 9.87 8.78 -12.18
N ALA A 165 10.79 8.52 -11.24
CA ALA A 165 11.97 9.34 -11.03
C ALA A 165 13.04 9.12 -12.10
N GLN A 166 13.23 10.12 -12.94
CA GLN A 166 14.27 10.22 -13.96
C GLN A 166 14.43 11.67 -14.39
N GLN A 167 15.63 12.22 -14.27
CA GLN A 167 15.87 13.57 -14.77
C GLN A 167 15.73 13.59 -16.28
N PHE A 168 14.66 14.22 -16.78
CA PHE A 168 14.42 14.33 -18.22
C PHE A 168 13.51 15.54 -18.50
N GLN A 169 13.86 16.32 -19.52
CA GLN A 169 13.08 17.49 -19.98
C GLN A 169 12.67 18.47 -18.88
N GLY A 170 13.58 18.75 -17.93
CA GLY A 170 13.34 19.72 -16.87
C GLY A 170 12.50 19.25 -15.70
N ARG A 171 12.14 17.96 -15.64
CA ARG A 171 11.40 17.33 -14.56
C ARG A 171 12.19 16.17 -13.96
N PHE A 172 11.95 15.87 -12.71
CA PHE A 172 12.49 14.67 -12.08
C PHE A 172 11.44 13.56 -11.94
N PHE A 173 10.25 13.87 -11.44
CA PHE A 173 9.14 12.92 -11.55
C PHE A 173 8.45 13.11 -12.91
N GLN A 174 8.54 12.11 -13.76
CA GLN A 174 8.00 12.22 -15.11
C GLN A 174 6.46 12.29 -15.14
N LEU A 175 5.79 11.98 -14.03
CA LEU A 175 4.34 12.16 -13.83
C LEU A 175 4.04 13.25 -12.79
N ALA A 176 4.93 14.23 -12.61
CA ALA A 176 4.76 15.31 -11.63
C ALA A 176 3.46 16.11 -11.83
N ASP A 177 3.06 16.32 -13.06
CA ASP A 177 1.82 17.01 -13.40
C ASP A 177 0.56 16.24 -12.99
N VAL A 178 0.60 14.92 -13.01
CA VAL A 178 -0.47 14.06 -12.52
C VAL A 178 -0.47 14.00 -10.99
N LEU A 179 0.70 13.78 -10.39
CA LEU A 179 0.87 13.61 -8.95
C LEU A 179 0.77 14.94 -8.17
N GLY A 180 0.93 16.07 -8.85
CA GLY A 180 0.97 17.40 -8.24
C GLY A 180 2.30 17.75 -7.58
N VAL A 181 3.30 16.86 -7.58
CA VAL A 181 4.57 17.02 -6.87
C VAL A 181 5.74 16.64 -7.76
N ASP A 182 6.82 17.41 -7.68
CA ASP A 182 8.11 17.09 -8.27
C ASP A 182 9.23 17.18 -7.22
N GLU A 183 10.41 16.69 -7.56
CA GLU A 183 11.63 16.77 -6.74
C GLU A 183 12.71 17.56 -7.49
N GLU A 184 13.34 18.53 -6.82
CA GLU A 184 14.47 19.25 -7.39
C GLU A 184 15.77 18.60 -6.95
N ARG A 185 16.60 18.22 -7.93
CA ARG A 185 17.91 17.60 -7.71
C ARG A 185 19.05 18.47 -8.19
N HIS A 186 20.15 18.41 -7.44
CA HIS A 186 21.42 19.04 -7.79
C HIS A 186 21.42 20.57 -7.90
N GLN A 187 20.35 21.22 -7.45
CA GLN A 187 20.23 22.67 -7.50
C GLN A 187 19.81 23.22 -6.13
N THR A 188 20.14 24.46 -5.88
CA THR A 188 19.64 25.17 -4.71
C THR A 188 18.16 25.50 -4.92
N LEU A 189 17.31 25.14 -3.98
CA LEU A 189 15.91 25.50 -4.03
C LEU A 189 15.73 27.02 -4.14
N SER A 190 14.90 27.45 -5.05
CA SER A 190 14.46 28.84 -5.13
C SER A 190 13.65 29.20 -3.89
N VAL A 191 13.93 30.36 -3.31
CA VAL A 191 13.13 30.92 -2.21
C VAL A 191 11.74 31.36 -2.66
N ASP A 192 11.55 31.52 -3.96
CA ASP A 192 10.30 31.98 -4.57
C ASP A 192 9.36 30.83 -4.95
N LYS A 193 9.66 29.60 -4.51
CA LYS A 193 8.76 28.48 -4.76
C LYS A 193 7.43 28.68 -4.06
N TYR A 194 6.38 28.51 -4.85
CA TYR A 194 5.05 28.48 -4.33
C TYR A 194 4.86 27.23 -3.46
N PHE A 195 4.34 27.41 -2.26
CA PHE A 195 4.03 26.33 -1.34
C PHE A 195 2.68 26.60 -0.69
N PRO A 196 1.60 25.91 -1.15
CA PRO A 196 0.26 26.14 -0.60
C PRO A 196 0.21 25.83 0.89
N ALA A 197 -0.77 26.42 1.57
CA ALA A 197 -1.04 26.08 2.95
C ALA A 197 -1.46 24.60 3.06
N VAL A 198 -1.00 23.94 4.12
CA VAL A 198 -1.40 22.58 4.42
C VAL A 198 -2.86 22.57 4.87
N THR A 199 -3.68 21.74 4.22
CA THR A 199 -5.11 21.57 4.52
C THR A 199 -5.34 20.11 4.95
N PRO A 200 -5.18 19.80 6.24
CA PRO A 200 -5.23 18.41 6.72
C PRO A 200 -6.65 17.81 6.73
N GLU A 201 -7.69 18.63 6.70
CA GLU A 201 -9.09 18.17 6.70
C GLU A 201 -9.51 17.68 5.32
N HIS A 202 -9.48 16.37 5.14
CA HIS A 202 -9.78 15.73 3.87
C HIS A 202 -10.36 14.33 4.07
N PHE A 203 -11.07 13.78 3.09
CA PHE A 203 -11.55 12.39 3.15
C PHE A 203 -10.41 11.41 3.49
N ILE A 204 -9.24 11.58 2.88
CA ILE A 204 -8.07 10.71 3.10
C ILE A 204 -7.61 10.71 4.55
N THR A 205 -7.75 11.83 5.24
CA THR A 205 -7.19 12.03 6.59
C THR A 205 -8.23 11.98 7.71
N ALA A 206 -9.50 11.75 7.39
CA ALA A 206 -10.60 11.92 8.33
C ALA A 206 -10.57 11.01 9.57
N ASP A 207 -9.98 9.81 9.46
CA ASP A 207 -9.85 8.84 10.55
C ASP A 207 -8.41 8.37 10.77
N VAL A 208 -7.43 9.09 10.24
CA VAL A 208 -6.02 8.79 10.42
C VAL A 208 -5.31 9.89 11.21
N HIS A 209 -4.45 9.50 12.11
CA HIS A 209 -3.67 10.45 12.89
C HIS A 209 -2.35 10.75 12.18
N LEU A 210 -2.26 11.96 11.62
CA LEU A 210 -1.08 12.43 10.89
C LEU A 210 0.08 12.88 11.80
N GLY A 211 0.11 12.50 13.06
CA GLY A 211 1.05 12.95 14.09
C GLY A 211 2.52 13.06 13.67
N GLU A 212 3.37 13.37 14.62
CA GLU A 212 4.83 13.40 14.41
C GLU A 212 5.31 12.02 13.96
N GLY A 213 6.23 12.00 12.99
CA GLY A 213 6.65 10.78 12.33
C GLY A 213 7.11 9.70 13.30
N VAL A 214 6.43 8.58 13.29
CA VAL A 214 6.70 7.42 14.16
C VAL A 214 8.12 6.90 13.98
N LEU A 215 8.64 6.95 12.74
CA LEU A 215 10.00 6.53 12.43
C LEU A 215 11.04 7.40 13.14
N GLN A 216 10.81 8.71 13.26
CA GLN A 216 11.71 9.60 13.96
C GLN A 216 11.78 9.23 15.45
N GLY A 217 10.65 8.96 16.11
CA GLY A 217 10.62 8.50 17.49
C GLY A 217 11.39 7.17 17.70
N PHE A 218 11.35 6.28 16.73
CA PHE A 218 12.14 5.05 16.72
C PHE A 218 13.65 5.33 16.63
N LEU A 219 14.05 6.24 15.75
CA LEU A 219 15.44 6.62 15.58
C LEU A 219 15.98 7.33 16.82
N ASP A 220 15.19 8.23 17.40
CA ASP A 220 15.52 8.97 18.62
C ASP A 220 15.65 8.03 19.83
N ALA A 221 14.87 6.96 19.87
CA ALA A 221 14.99 5.90 20.89
C ALA A 221 16.18 4.95 20.63
N GLY A 222 17.00 5.19 19.62
CA GLY A 222 18.19 4.40 19.30
C GLY A 222 17.93 3.14 18.50
N TYR A 223 16.73 2.96 17.99
CA TYR A 223 16.42 1.86 17.08
C TYR A 223 16.92 2.16 15.67
N ARG A 224 17.48 1.17 15.02
CA ARG A 224 17.77 1.26 13.60
C ARG A 224 16.46 1.20 12.81
N LYS A 225 16.48 1.85 11.65
CA LYS A 225 15.36 1.80 10.71
C LYS A 225 14.88 0.37 10.51
N PRO A 226 13.60 0.06 10.80
CA PRO A 226 13.07 -1.28 10.63
C PRO A 226 13.05 -1.68 9.16
N LEU A 227 13.25 -2.96 8.91
CA LEU A 227 13.10 -3.58 7.60
C LEU A 227 11.62 -3.87 7.37
N SER A 228 10.87 -2.95 6.78
CA SER A 228 9.49 -3.24 6.41
C SER A 228 9.45 -4.40 5.41
N GLY A 229 8.46 -5.27 5.54
CA GLY A 229 8.38 -6.50 4.74
C GLY A 229 9.17 -7.69 5.30
N CYS A 230 10.08 -7.48 6.24
CA CYS A 230 10.86 -8.55 6.90
C CYS A 230 10.40 -8.84 8.32
N GLY A 231 9.16 -8.57 8.66
CA GLY A 231 8.61 -8.81 10.00
C GLY A 231 8.89 -7.69 11.01
N GLY A 232 9.62 -6.64 10.64
CA GLY A 232 9.88 -5.50 11.50
C GLY A 232 8.79 -4.42 11.50
N GLY A 233 7.86 -4.49 10.56
CA GLY A 233 6.83 -3.46 10.40
C GLY A 233 5.78 -3.40 11.51
N GLN A 234 5.60 -4.48 12.26
CA GLN A 234 4.64 -4.51 13.38
C GLN A 234 5.03 -3.58 14.53
N ALA A 235 6.33 -3.43 14.78
CA ALA A 235 6.80 -2.57 15.85
C ALA A 235 6.47 -1.09 15.61
N ILE A 236 6.40 -0.65 14.36
CA ILE A 236 6.05 0.73 14.01
C ILE A 236 4.57 1.02 14.30
N GLY A 237 3.69 0.07 14.04
CA GLY A 237 2.25 0.19 14.29
C GLY A 237 1.91 0.44 15.76
N GLU A 238 2.75 -0.03 16.68
CA GLU A 238 2.55 0.16 18.12
C GLU A 238 2.79 1.58 18.60
N LEU A 239 3.52 2.39 17.83
CA LEU A 239 3.81 3.77 18.18
C LEU A 239 2.72 4.77 17.76
N GLY A 240 1.75 4.33 16.98
CA GLY A 240 0.63 5.14 16.49
C GLY A 240 1.04 6.19 15.44
N GLY A 241 0.07 6.73 14.72
CA GLY A 241 0.28 7.74 13.69
C GLY A 241 0.80 7.20 12.35
N ILE A 242 0.89 8.09 11.38
CA ILE A 242 1.36 7.79 10.03
C ILE A 242 2.88 7.93 9.96
N ASP A 243 3.52 6.91 9.42
CA ASP A 243 4.95 6.93 9.09
C ASP A 243 5.12 7.21 7.59
N PHE A 244 5.67 8.36 7.26
CA PHE A 244 5.99 8.75 5.88
C PHE A 244 7.39 8.28 5.44
N GLY A 245 8.06 7.47 6.22
CA GLY A 245 9.41 6.96 5.92
C GLY A 245 10.49 8.03 6.02
N GLU A 246 11.58 7.82 5.29
CA GLU A 246 12.63 8.83 5.21
C GLU A 246 12.15 10.06 4.43
N PRO A 247 12.40 11.27 4.92
CA PRO A 247 12.10 12.48 4.18
C PRO A 247 12.76 12.47 2.81
N ILE A 248 11.99 12.78 1.77
CA ILE A 248 12.51 13.01 0.43
C ILE A 248 12.75 14.51 0.31
N ALA A 249 14.02 14.88 0.26
CA ALA A 249 14.43 16.27 0.22
C ALA A 249 13.98 16.95 -1.08
N ASN A 250 13.70 18.25 -0.98
CA ASN A 250 13.45 19.12 -2.13
C ASN A 250 12.21 18.78 -2.95
N THR A 251 11.23 18.09 -2.37
CA THR A 251 9.92 17.91 -3.00
C THR A 251 9.10 19.21 -2.92
N PHE A 252 8.35 19.50 -3.96
CA PHE A 252 7.55 20.72 -4.05
C PHE A 252 6.28 20.50 -4.87
N PRO A 253 5.18 21.25 -4.59
CA PRO A 253 3.99 21.25 -5.44
C PRO A 253 4.29 21.94 -6.78
N VAL A 254 3.78 21.36 -7.87
CA VAL A 254 4.07 21.85 -9.23
C VAL A 254 3.25 23.09 -9.61
N ASN A 255 2.15 23.34 -8.92
CA ASN A 255 1.28 24.51 -9.11
C ASN A 255 0.44 24.79 -7.86
N GLU A 256 -0.37 25.86 -7.90
CA GLU A 256 -1.21 26.32 -6.79
C GLU A 256 -2.49 25.51 -6.57
N ASP A 257 -2.91 24.71 -7.55
CA ASP A 257 -4.13 23.90 -7.48
C ASP A 257 -3.92 22.60 -6.69
N VAL A 258 -2.67 22.25 -6.43
CA VAL A 258 -2.31 21.07 -5.62
C VAL A 258 -2.73 21.26 -4.17
N THR A 259 -3.47 20.32 -3.62
CA THR A 259 -3.85 20.33 -2.21
C THR A 259 -2.83 19.57 -1.38
N LEU A 260 -2.16 20.27 -0.46
CA LEU A 260 -1.24 19.65 0.51
C LEU A 260 -2.01 19.19 1.74
N LEU A 261 -1.97 17.91 2.02
CA LEU A 261 -2.56 17.34 3.24
C LEU A 261 -1.53 17.23 4.36
N ARG A 262 -0.25 17.04 4.02
CA ARG A 262 0.85 17.02 4.98
C ARG A 262 2.15 17.48 4.34
N ALA A 263 2.89 18.29 5.08
CA ALA A 263 4.27 18.68 4.77
C ALA A 263 5.09 18.72 6.07
N ASP A 264 6.39 18.49 5.97
CA ASP A 264 7.31 18.56 7.08
C ASP A 264 8.63 19.19 6.63
N GLY A 265 9.12 20.18 7.38
CA GLY A 265 10.36 20.90 7.05
C GLY A 265 10.40 21.50 5.64
N GLY A 266 9.24 21.88 5.06
CA GLY A 266 9.15 22.35 3.68
C GLY A 266 9.18 21.23 2.63
N GLN A 267 9.07 19.97 3.04
CA GLN A 267 8.98 18.81 2.16
C GLN A 267 7.54 18.32 2.06
N VAL A 268 7.09 17.96 0.87
CA VAL A 268 5.76 17.38 0.70
C VAL A 268 5.76 15.92 1.18
N GLN A 269 4.86 15.60 2.09
CA GLN A 269 4.66 14.22 2.57
C GLN A 269 3.40 13.57 2.00
N LEU A 270 2.31 14.34 1.87
CA LEU A 270 1.05 13.88 1.30
C LEU A 270 0.40 15.02 0.53
N ALA A 271 0.14 14.79 -0.74
CA ALA A 271 -0.53 15.74 -1.62
C ALA A 271 -1.54 15.04 -2.53
N VAL A 272 -2.59 15.77 -2.90
CA VAL A 272 -3.60 15.33 -3.85
C VAL A 272 -3.75 16.36 -4.96
N ASN A 273 -4.07 15.86 -6.16
CA ASN A 273 -4.18 16.67 -7.36
C ASN A 273 -5.30 16.15 -8.25
N GLU A 274 -6.13 17.07 -8.76
CA GLU A 274 -7.12 16.78 -9.79
C GLU A 274 -6.44 16.90 -11.16
N TYR A 275 -6.59 15.87 -12.01
CA TYR A 275 -5.97 15.85 -13.33
C TYR A 275 -6.96 15.41 -14.41
N GLY A 276 -7.54 16.38 -15.10
CA GLY A 276 -8.65 16.13 -16.03
C GLY A 276 -9.89 15.63 -15.29
N LYS A 277 -10.31 14.40 -15.57
CA LYS A 277 -11.41 13.74 -14.86
C LYS A 277 -10.95 12.79 -13.75
N GLY A 278 -9.64 12.54 -13.67
CA GLY A 278 -9.04 11.63 -12.70
C GLY A 278 -8.27 12.36 -11.62
N ARG A 279 -7.63 11.58 -10.75
CA ARG A 279 -6.93 12.08 -9.58
C ARG A 279 -5.54 11.47 -9.43
N GLY A 280 -4.60 12.31 -9.01
CA GLY A 280 -3.26 11.90 -8.59
C GLY A 280 -3.06 12.08 -7.09
N VAL A 281 -2.31 11.17 -6.47
CA VAL A 281 -1.91 11.29 -5.07
C VAL A 281 -0.42 11.00 -4.94
N TYR A 282 0.28 11.88 -4.22
CA TYR A 282 1.67 11.68 -3.86
C TYR A 282 1.79 11.40 -2.37
N VAL A 283 2.59 10.37 -2.03
CA VAL A 283 2.97 10.02 -0.65
C VAL A 283 4.48 9.84 -0.60
N SER A 284 5.18 10.57 0.28
CA SER A 284 6.64 10.53 0.34
C SER A 284 7.20 9.19 0.80
N GLY A 285 6.44 8.41 1.54
CA GLY A 285 6.80 7.07 1.96
C GLY A 285 5.63 6.37 2.63
N LEU A 286 5.61 5.05 2.56
CA LEU A 286 4.52 4.24 3.11
C LEU A 286 5.05 2.88 3.62
N PRO A 287 5.91 2.86 4.64
CA PRO A 287 6.26 1.61 5.30
C PRO A 287 5.00 0.97 5.91
N TYR A 288 5.04 -0.34 6.14
CA TYR A 288 3.86 -1.03 6.67
C TYR A 288 3.59 -0.70 8.13
N SER A 289 2.36 -0.26 8.39
CA SER A 289 1.70 -0.27 9.70
C SER A 289 0.19 -0.33 9.48
N ALA A 290 -0.59 -0.62 10.52
CA ALA A 290 -2.05 -0.60 10.42
C ALA A 290 -2.57 0.80 10.08
N ALA A 291 -1.95 1.85 10.66
CA ALA A 291 -2.28 3.25 10.35
C ALA A 291 -1.95 3.61 8.89
N ASN A 292 -0.78 3.20 8.38
CA ASN A 292 -0.41 3.41 6.99
C ASN A 292 -1.30 2.61 6.01
N ALA A 293 -1.71 1.41 6.40
CA ALA A 293 -2.68 0.64 5.62
C ALA A 293 -4.03 1.37 5.55
N ARG A 294 -4.52 1.92 6.66
CA ARG A 294 -5.73 2.73 6.68
C ARG A 294 -5.60 3.98 5.79
N LEU A 295 -4.49 4.68 5.86
CA LEU A 295 -4.21 5.83 5.00
C LEU A 295 -4.28 5.42 3.52
N LEU A 296 -3.58 4.34 3.14
CA LEU A 296 -3.59 3.86 1.76
C LEU A 296 -4.99 3.44 1.31
N GLU A 297 -5.77 2.76 2.15
CA GLU A 297 -7.15 2.39 1.83
C GLU A 297 -7.98 3.63 1.49
N ARG A 298 -7.93 4.67 2.31
CA ARG A 298 -8.65 5.92 2.06
C ARG A 298 -8.15 6.63 0.80
N ILE A 299 -6.85 6.61 0.54
CA ILE A 299 -6.27 7.15 -0.70
C ILE A 299 -6.85 6.43 -1.92
N LEU A 300 -6.93 5.09 -1.90
CA LEU A 300 -7.47 4.29 -3.00
C LEU A 300 -8.92 4.65 -3.33
N PHE A 301 -9.77 4.72 -2.29
CA PHE A 301 -11.19 5.04 -2.47
C PHE A 301 -11.39 6.48 -2.95
N TRP A 302 -10.63 7.45 -2.42
CA TRP A 302 -10.72 8.82 -2.89
C TRP A 302 -10.21 8.98 -4.32
N ALA A 303 -9.04 8.44 -4.61
CA ALA A 303 -8.43 8.60 -5.93
C ALA A 303 -9.28 8.02 -7.06
N SER A 304 -9.99 6.92 -6.79
CA SER A 304 -10.88 6.25 -7.75
C SER A 304 -12.32 6.78 -7.79
N HIS A 305 -12.65 7.87 -7.09
CA HIS A 305 -14.01 8.42 -6.99
C HIS A 305 -15.05 7.41 -6.41
N ASN A 306 -14.62 6.57 -5.46
CA ASN A 306 -15.45 5.54 -4.83
C ASN A 306 -15.61 5.79 -3.31
N GLU A 307 -15.60 7.04 -2.87
CA GLU A 307 -15.73 7.43 -1.48
C GLU A 307 -17.04 6.90 -0.85
N ASP A 308 -18.10 6.84 -1.63
CA ASP A 308 -19.41 6.31 -1.23
C ASP A 308 -19.40 4.81 -0.90
N LYS A 309 -18.46 4.06 -1.50
CA LYS A 309 -18.30 2.62 -1.24
C LYS A 309 -17.37 2.30 -0.06
N TYR A 310 -16.71 3.31 0.50
CA TYR A 310 -15.69 3.12 1.53
C TYR A 310 -16.26 2.46 2.80
N THR A 311 -17.47 2.82 3.21
CA THR A 311 -18.06 2.36 4.47
C THR A 311 -18.52 0.91 4.44
N ALA A 312 -18.91 0.36 3.29
CA ALA A 312 -19.43 -1.00 3.17
C ALA A 312 -18.35 -2.05 3.55
N TYR A 313 -18.61 -2.83 4.58
CA TYR A 313 -17.66 -3.79 5.17
C TYR A 313 -16.35 -3.15 5.66
N SER A 314 -16.42 -1.90 6.13
CA SER A 314 -15.29 -1.19 6.72
C SER A 314 -15.24 -1.43 8.23
N SER A 315 -14.06 -1.79 8.71
CA SER A 315 -13.76 -1.91 10.14
C SER A 315 -13.39 -0.53 10.70
N THR A 316 -13.88 -0.18 11.89
CA THR A 316 -13.45 1.05 12.61
C THR A 316 -12.04 0.93 13.18
N ASN A 317 -11.59 -0.30 13.44
CA ASN A 317 -10.24 -0.57 13.95
C ASN A 317 -9.30 -0.97 12.80
N PRO A 318 -8.24 -0.21 12.50
CA PRO A 318 -7.33 -0.52 11.40
C PRO A 318 -6.51 -1.81 11.61
N GLU A 319 -6.49 -2.37 12.81
CA GLU A 319 -5.85 -3.66 13.10
C GLU A 319 -6.78 -4.86 12.82
N CYS A 320 -8.05 -4.61 12.53
CA CYS A 320 -9.03 -5.61 12.14
C CYS A 320 -9.32 -5.54 10.64
N GLU A 321 -9.20 -6.68 9.96
CA GLU A 321 -9.46 -6.80 8.52
C GLU A 321 -10.84 -7.42 8.27
N VAL A 322 -11.45 -7.07 7.14
CA VAL A 322 -12.69 -7.70 6.69
C VAL A 322 -12.48 -8.35 5.33
N ALA A 323 -12.97 -9.57 5.18
CA ALA A 323 -12.95 -10.30 3.93
C ALA A 323 -14.36 -10.80 3.58
N VAL A 324 -14.80 -10.57 2.35
CA VAL A 324 -16.17 -10.85 1.89
C VAL A 324 -16.14 -11.89 0.79
N PHE A 325 -16.97 -12.91 0.92
CA PHE A 325 -17.09 -14.06 0.00
C PHE A 325 -18.54 -14.17 -0.48
N PRO A 326 -18.92 -13.40 -1.51
CA PRO A 326 -20.33 -13.30 -1.92
C PRO A 326 -20.91 -14.61 -2.45
N ASP A 327 -20.09 -15.40 -3.16
CA ASP A 327 -20.58 -16.66 -3.75
C ASP A 327 -20.73 -17.74 -2.66
N ALA A 328 -19.96 -17.66 -1.59
CA ALA A 328 -20.14 -18.48 -0.37
C ALA A 328 -21.20 -17.92 0.59
N GLY A 329 -21.74 -16.73 0.34
CA GLY A 329 -22.74 -16.07 1.19
C GLY A 329 -22.22 -15.71 2.58
N GLN A 330 -20.91 -15.43 2.70
CA GLN A 330 -20.26 -15.17 4.00
C GLN A 330 -19.31 -13.97 3.96
N TYR A 331 -19.04 -13.41 5.13
CA TYR A 331 -17.90 -12.53 5.37
C TYR A 331 -17.24 -12.89 6.69
N CYS A 332 -15.99 -12.48 6.86
CA CYS A 332 -15.30 -12.65 8.12
C CYS A 332 -14.56 -11.38 8.55
N VAL A 333 -14.43 -11.23 9.87
CA VAL A 333 -13.64 -10.19 10.53
C VAL A 333 -12.45 -10.85 11.21
N ILE A 334 -11.26 -10.29 11.00
CA ILE A 334 -10.00 -10.94 11.29
C ILE A 334 -9.16 -10.05 12.19
N ASN A 335 -8.75 -10.59 13.33
CA ASN A 335 -7.69 -10.02 14.14
C ASN A 335 -6.38 -10.75 13.83
N ASN A 336 -5.44 -10.09 13.15
CA ASN A 336 -4.11 -10.64 12.87
C ASN A 336 -3.05 -10.24 13.90
N THR A 337 -3.46 -9.62 15.02
CA THR A 337 -2.56 -9.20 16.08
C THR A 337 -2.41 -10.28 17.18
N ASP A 338 -1.44 -10.09 18.04
CA ASP A 338 -1.14 -10.97 19.20
C ASP A 338 -1.89 -10.58 20.48
N ARG A 339 -2.88 -9.68 20.36
CA ARG A 339 -3.72 -9.17 21.46
C ARG A 339 -5.19 -9.14 21.07
N PRO A 340 -6.12 -9.16 22.04
CA PRO A 340 -7.54 -8.97 21.75
C PRO A 340 -7.80 -7.61 21.08
N GLN A 341 -8.77 -7.59 20.17
CA GLN A 341 -9.21 -6.39 19.44
C GLN A 341 -10.71 -6.29 19.48
N SER A 342 -11.20 -5.06 19.49
CA SER A 342 -12.62 -4.74 19.35
C SER A 342 -12.81 -3.83 18.14
N THR A 343 -13.87 -4.06 17.36
CA THR A 343 -14.18 -3.25 16.19
C THR A 343 -15.67 -3.26 15.87
N ASP A 344 -16.11 -2.18 15.26
CA ASP A 344 -17.40 -2.11 14.59
C ASP A 344 -17.20 -2.25 13.08
N VAL A 345 -18.07 -3.01 12.43
CA VAL A 345 -18.09 -3.17 10.97
C VAL A 345 -19.39 -2.62 10.43
N ALA A 346 -19.27 -1.66 9.50
CA ALA A 346 -20.42 -1.12 8.78
C ALA A 346 -20.81 -2.06 7.64
N LEU A 347 -22.09 -2.42 7.55
CA LEU A 347 -22.63 -3.27 6.50
C LEU A 347 -23.23 -2.44 5.35
N PRO A 348 -23.46 -3.02 4.16
CA PRO A 348 -23.97 -2.28 3.00
C PRO A 348 -25.37 -1.66 3.18
N ASP A 349 -26.18 -2.22 4.08
CA ASP A 349 -27.50 -1.70 4.42
C ASP A 349 -27.47 -0.53 5.43
N GLY A 350 -26.26 -0.13 5.86
CA GLY A 350 -26.02 0.92 6.83
C GLY A 350 -26.09 0.48 8.28
N SER A 351 -26.36 -0.80 8.56
CA SER A 351 -26.27 -1.36 9.91
C SER A 351 -24.81 -1.50 10.36
N ILE A 352 -24.61 -1.58 11.67
CA ILE A 352 -23.28 -1.73 12.29
C ILE A 352 -23.30 -2.98 13.13
N GLU A 353 -22.32 -3.84 12.94
CA GLU A 353 -22.11 -5.03 13.75
C GLU A 353 -20.82 -4.92 14.57
N HIS A 354 -20.93 -5.22 15.87
CA HIS A 354 -19.81 -5.17 16.82
C HIS A 354 -19.13 -6.53 16.95
N PHE A 355 -17.80 -6.52 17.02
CA PHE A 355 -16.95 -7.72 17.19
C PHE A 355 -15.93 -7.51 18.28
N ASP A 356 -15.90 -8.44 19.23
CA ASP A 356 -14.78 -8.66 20.15
C ASP A 356 -14.01 -9.90 19.68
N LEU A 357 -12.76 -9.74 19.34
CA LEU A 357 -11.93 -10.77 18.75
C LEU A 357 -10.73 -11.06 19.67
N ASP A 358 -10.58 -12.30 20.10
CA ASP A 358 -9.36 -12.73 20.76
C ASP A 358 -8.12 -12.56 19.85
N GLN A 359 -6.93 -12.67 20.43
CA GLN A 359 -5.68 -12.65 19.65
C GLN A 359 -5.75 -13.67 18.50
N SER A 360 -5.38 -13.26 17.32
CA SER A 360 -5.35 -14.09 16.12
C SER A 360 -6.69 -14.76 15.76
N ALA A 361 -7.82 -14.24 16.22
CA ALA A 361 -9.15 -14.82 15.95
C ALA A 361 -9.71 -14.41 14.57
N ILE A 362 -10.61 -15.25 14.07
CA ILE A 362 -11.50 -14.96 12.92
C ILE A 362 -12.94 -15.17 13.38
N ALA A 363 -13.81 -14.20 13.10
CA ALA A 363 -15.23 -14.33 13.30
C ALA A 363 -15.97 -14.34 11.95
N TRP A 364 -16.82 -15.35 11.73
CA TRP A 364 -17.58 -15.52 10.50
C TRP A 364 -19.04 -15.08 10.67
N ARG A 365 -19.63 -14.54 9.59
CA ARG A 365 -21.03 -14.14 9.49
C ARG A 365 -21.60 -14.48 8.11
N ASN A 366 -22.89 -14.65 8.05
CA ASN A 366 -23.62 -14.74 6.78
C ASN A 366 -23.89 -13.33 6.23
N LEU A 367 -23.91 -13.21 4.90
CA LEU A 367 -24.27 -11.99 4.17
C LEU A 367 -25.77 -11.70 4.25
#